data_d08ef8876b56832416219096556813f3
#
_entry.id   d08ef8876b56832416219096556813f3
#
_cell.length_a   1.000
_cell.length_b   1.000
_cell.length_c   1.000
_cell.angle_alpha   90.00
_cell.angle_beta   90.00
_cell.angle_gamma   90.00
#
_symmetry.space_group_name_H-M   'P 1'
#
loop_
_entity.id
_entity.type
_entity.pdbx_description
1 polymer ?
#
loop_
_entity_poly.entity_id
_entity_poly.type
_entity_poly.pdbx_seq_one_letter_code
_entity_poly.pdbx_strand_id
1 'polypeptide(L)'
;CVVLGWVNHIEELDPQGPRKYVMADYSRSFFWTSNVSVRKKYVEEVGLFDEDFLEYGWEDLELGWRLKKLGLERKTTDKAIVSHFKPPKQKKDLPGMLRQAASSGRSALVYIKKRPTINAHMATGITWPRMALDQLLRPFRSVFQNGVDNAPDGPLTGWAFWCARILCSFEFFDAVRK
;
A
#
# COMPACT_ATOMS: atom_id res chain seq x y z
N CYS A 1 -9.30 -13.71 -18.24
CA CYS A 1 -9.46 -12.41 -17.55
C CYS A 1 -9.08 -12.51 -16.07
N VAL A 2 -8.75 -11.37 -15.49
CA VAL A 2 -8.64 -11.13 -14.04
C VAL A 2 -9.92 -10.43 -13.61
N VAL A 3 -10.57 -10.89 -12.55
CA VAL A 3 -11.79 -10.28 -12.02
C VAL A 3 -11.50 -9.73 -10.62
N LEU A 4 -11.69 -8.44 -10.44
CA LEU A 4 -11.60 -7.77 -9.14
C LEU A 4 -12.99 -7.60 -8.55
N GLY A 5 -13.15 -8.03 -7.30
CA GLY A 5 -14.29 -7.67 -6.48
C GLY A 5 -14.06 -6.36 -5.73
N TRP A 6 -15.07 -5.93 -5.01
CA TRP A 6 -15.01 -4.74 -4.17
C TRP A 6 -14.47 -5.09 -2.77
N VAL A 7 -13.73 -4.17 -2.17
CA VAL A 7 -13.18 -4.31 -0.84
C VAL A 7 -13.73 -3.20 0.04
N ASN A 8 -14.66 -3.55 0.92
CA ASN A 8 -15.20 -2.62 1.89
C ASN A 8 -14.28 -2.54 3.11
N HIS A 9 -13.66 -1.38 3.33
CA HIS A 9 -12.84 -1.14 4.52
C HIS A 9 -13.75 -0.84 5.71
N ILE A 10 -13.65 -1.67 6.74
CA ILE A 10 -14.44 -1.53 7.96
C ILE A 10 -13.52 -1.33 9.17
N GLU A 11 -13.93 -0.46 10.08
CA GLU A 11 -13.19 -0.17 11.32
C GLU A 11 -13.70 -1.01 12.49
N GLU A 12 -14.91 -1.56 12.36
CA GLU A 12 -15.55 -2.44 13.34
C GLU A 12 -15.84 -3.81 12.71
N LEU A 13 -15.72 -4.90 13.47
CA LEU A 13 -15.90 -6.27 12.98
C LEU A 13 -17.35 -6.59 12.62
N ASP A 14 -18.31 -5.95 13.25
CA ASP A 14 -19.75 -6.14 12.99
C ASP A 14 -20.44 -4.79 12.79
N PRO A 15 -20.25 -4.15 11.60
CA PRO A 15 -20.86 -2.87 11.32
C PRO A 15 -22.38 -3.02 11.22
N GLN A 16 -23.09 -2.34 12.10
CA GLN A 16 -24.56 -2.26 12.06
C GLN A 16 -25.00 -1.40 10.86
N GLY A 17 -25.86 -1.94 10.02
CA GLY A 17 -26.46 -1.22 8.91
C GLY A 17 -25.95 -1.59 7.52
N PRO A 18 -26.52 -0.97 6.46
CA PRO A 18 -26.16 -1.27 5.10
C PRO A 18 -24.72 -0.85 4.78
N ARG A 19 -24.00 -1.70 4.07
CA ARG A 19 -22.63 -1.42 3.63
C ARG A 19 -22.61 -0.20 2.71
N LYS A 20 -21.82 0.80 3.07
CA LYS A 20 -21.61 1.99 2.24
C LYS A 20 -20.33 1.79 1.43
N TYR A 21 -20.47 1.74 0.11
CA TYR A 21 -19.33 1.71 -0.79
C TYR A 21 -18.91 3.12 -1.13
N VAL A 22 -17.61 3.37 -1.06
CA VAL A 22 -16.99 4.64 -1.46
C VAL A 22 -15.98 4.39 -2.57
N MET A 23 -15.61 5.42 -3.30
CA MET A 23 -14.60 5.30 -4.37
C MET A 23 -13.25 4.72 -3.91
N ALA A 24 -12.95 4.83 -2.60
CA ALA A 24 -11.76 4.23 -2.01
C ALA A 24 -11.80 2.69 -1.97
N ASP A 25 -12.99 2.09 -2.02
CA ASP A 25 -13.20 0.65 -2.03
C ASP A 25 -12.92 0.02 -3.41
N TYR A 26 -12.74 0.86 -4.42
CA TYR A 26 -12.45 0.45 -5.78
C TYR A 26 -10.95 0.54 -6.07
N SER A 27 -10.31 -0.61 -6.31
CA SER A 27 -8.91 -0.63 -6.72
C SER A 27 -8.75 -0.31 -8.21
N ARG A 28 -7.81 0.59 -8.52
CA ARG A 28 -7.37 0.86 -9.90
C ARG A 28 -6.27 -0.09 -10.37
N SER A 29 -5.73 -0.91 -9.48
CA SER A 29 -4.70 -1.90 -9.81
C SER A 29 -5.23 -2.95 -10.78
N PHE A 30 -4.37 -3.51 -11.63
CA PHE A 30 -4.73 -4.60 -12.51
C PHE A 30 -4.99 -5.89 -11.73
N PHE A 31 -4.23 -6.11 -10.67
CA PHE A 31 -4.34 -7.23 -9.76
C PHE A 31 -4.23 -6.70 -8.33
N TRP A 32 -5.15 -7.09 -7.46
CA TRP A 32 -5.18 -6.66 -6.06
C TRP A 32 -5.61 -7.83 -5.18
N THR A 33 -4.67 -8.35 -4.44
CA THR A 33 -4.82 -9.60 -3.67
C THR A 33 -5.89 -9.56 -2.60
N SER A 34 -6.36 -8.38 -2.21
CA SER A 34 -7.46 -8.26 -1.23
C SER A 34 -8.78 -8.85 -1.72
N ASN A 35 -9.07 -8.80 -3.02
CA ASN A 35 -10.25 -9.45 -3.61
C ASN A 35 -10.08 -9.61 -5.13
N VAL A 36 -9.52 -10.74 -5.54
CA VAL A 36 -9.25 -11.02 -6.94
C VAL A 36 -9.50 -12.49 -7.27
N SER A 37 -10.00 -12.72 -8.47
CA SER A 37 -10.14 -14.05 -9.03
C SER A 37 -9.44 -14.11 -10.40
N VAL A 38 -8.65 -15.15 -10.57
CA VAL A 38 -7.95 -15.47 -11.82
C VAL A 38 -7.81 -16.99 -11.93
N ARG A 39 -7.83 -17.51 -13.16
CA ARG A 39 -7.59 -18.95 -13.35
C ARG A 39 -6.14 -19.30 -13.00
N LYS A 40 -5.95 -20.31 -12.16
CA LYS A 40 -4.64 -20.78 -11.66
C LYS A 40 -3.62 -20.96 -12.80
N LYS A 41 -4.02 -21.55 -13.92
CA LYS A 41 -3.15 -21.77 -15.07
C LYS A 41 -2.43 -20.50 -15.57
N TYR A 42 -3.07 -19.32 -15.49
CA TYR A 42 -2.43 -18.07 -15.92
C TYR A 42 -1.40 -17.56 -14.93
N VAL A 43 -1.64 -17.81 -13.64
CA VAL A 43 -0.66 -17.48 -12.60
C VAL A 43 0.57 -18.39 -12.71
N GLU A 44 0.35 -19.69 -12.98
CA GLU A 44 1.42 -20.66 -13.24
C GLU A 44 2.20 -20.31 -14.52
N GLU A 45 1.49 -19.94 -15.60
CA GLU A 45 2.08 -19.57 -16.89
C GLU A 45 3.01 -18.37 -16.78
N VAL A 46 2.70 -17.39 -15.94
CA VAL A 46 3.55 -16.21 -15.71
C VAL A 46 4.59 -16.44 -14.61
N GLY A 47 4.68 -17.62 -14.00
CA GLY A 47 5.72 -18.00 -13.04
C GLY A 47 5.40 -17.66 -11.58
N LEU A 48 4.11 -17.63 -11.19
CA LEU A 48 3.64 -17.40 -9.81
C LEU A 48 4.02 -16.02 -9.26
N PHE A 49 3.97 -15.85 -7.94
CA PHE A 49 4.55 -14.68 -7.27
C PHE A 49 6.07 -14.72 -7.35
N ASP A 50 6.66 -13.56 -7.53
CA ASP A 50 8.10 -13.43 -7.64
C ASP A 50 8.74 -13.44 -6.24
N GLU A 51 9.59 -14.44 -5.98
CA GLU A 51 10.20 -14.69 -4.68
C GLU A 51 11.30 -13.69 -4.30
N ASP A 52 11.69 -12.78 -5.19
CA ASP A 52 12.58 -11.66 -4.83
C ASP A 52 11.88 -10.61 -3.94
N PHE A 53 10.55 -10.65 -3.84
CA PHE A 53 9.78 -9.81 -2.92
C PHE A 53 9.74 -10.45 -1.53
N LEU A 54 10.86 -10.38 -0.81
CA LEU A 54 11.00 -10.93 0.54
C LEU A 54 10.30 -10.09 1.62
N GLU A 55 9.88 -8.89 1.26
CA GLU A 55 9.32 -7.91 2.19
C GLU A 55 7.96 -7.39 1.72
N TYR A 56 7.33 -6.57 2.55
CA TYR A 56 5.95 -6.11 2.35
C TYR A 56 5.77 -5.23 1.10
N GLY A 57 4.85 -5.64 0.24
CA GLY A 57 4.25 -4.82 -0.81
C GLY A 57 4.88 -4.94 -2.20
N TRP A 58 4.10 -4.57 -3.19
CA TRP A 58 4.41 -4.45 -4.62
C TRP A 58 4.41 -5.77 -5.41
N GLU A 59 4.43 -6.94 -4.75
CA GLU A 59 4.40 -8.26 -5.37
C GLU A 59 3.13 -8.50 -6.21
N ASP A 60 2.00 -7.96 -5.74
CA ASP A 60 0.71 -8.06 -6.45
C ASP A 60 0.67 -7.18 -7.70
N LEU A 61 1.25 -5.99 -7.64
CA LEU A 61 1.37 -5.11 -8.80
C LEU A 61 2.31 -5.70 -9.85
N GLU A 62 3.37 -6.37 -9.42
CA GLU A 62 4.32 -7.03 -10.30
C GLU A 62 3.66 -8.22 -11.01
N LEU A 63 3.01 -9.11 -10.26
CA LEU A 63 2.25 -10.21 -10.82
C LEU A 63 1.15 -9.72 -11.77
N GLY A 64 0.42 -8.70 -11.35
CA GLY A 64 -0.62 -8.08 -12.17
C GLY A 64 -0.10 -7.56 -13.51
N TRP A 65 1.11 -7.04 -13.53
CA TRP A 65 1.73 -6.59 -14.76
C TRP A 65 2.09 -7.76 -15.69
N ARG A 66 2.64 -8.86 -15.16
CA ARG A 66 2.93 -10.08 -15.98
C ARG A 66 1.63 -10.65 -16.55
N LEU A 67 0.57 -10.74 -15.75
CA LEU A 67 -0.75 -11.18 -16.21
C LEU A 67 -1.32 -10.26 -17.30
N LYS A 68 -1.14 -8.95 -17.16
CA LYS A 68 -1.53 -7.99 -18.21
C LYS A 68 -0.73 -8.17 -19.49
N LYS A 69 0.57 -8.43 -19.39
CA LYS A 69 1.42 -8.72 -20.56
C LYS A 69 1.05 -10.02 -21.27
N LEU A 70 0.55 -11.00 -20.53
CA LEU A 70 -0.01 -12.24 -21.11
C LEU A 70 -1.30 -11.99 -21.93
N GLY A 71 -1.79 -10.75 -21.96
CA GLY A 71 -2.99 -10.36 -22.71
C GLY A 71 -4.29 -10.54 -21.93
N LEU A 72 -4.25 -10.75 -20.61
CA LEU A 72 -5.46 -10.84 -19.83
C LEU A 72 -6.12 -9.47 -19.68
N GLU A 73 -7.44 -9.47 -19.76
CA GLU A 73 -8.27 -8.30 -19.47
C GLU A 73 -8.63 -8.25 -17.98
N ARG A 74 -8.74 -7.04 -17.44
CA ARG A 74 -9.29 -6.80 -16.11
C ARG A 74 -10.79 -6.52 -16.22
N LYS A 75 -11.56 -7.24 -15.41
CA LYS A 75 -12.97 -6.98 -15.16
C LYS A 75 -13.19 -6.66 -13.69
N THR A 76 -14.27 -5.96 -13.39
CA THR A 76 -14.66 -5.66 -12.01
C THR A 76 -16.10 -6.11 -11.78
N THR A 77 -16.41 -6.50 -10.56
CA THR A 77 -17.76 -6.90 -10.16
C THR A 77 -18.10 -6.38 -8.76
N ASP A 78 -19.30 -5.88 -8.62
CA ASP A 78 -19.92 -5.48 -7.36
C ASP A 78 -20.61 -6.65 -6.65
N LYS A 79 -20.68 -7.82 -7.31
CA LYS A 79 -21.30 -9.03 -6.74
C LYS A 79 -20.37 -9.81 -5.80
N ALA A 80 -19.05 -9.59 -5.91
CA ALA A 80 -18.05 -10.19 -5.04
C ALA A 80 -17.48 -9.10 -4.12
N ILE A 81 -17.96 -9.05 -2.89
CA ILE A 81 -17.61 -8.03 -1.93
C ILE A 81 -17.00 -8.69 -0.70
N VAL A 82 -15.84 -8.20 -0.26
CA VAL A 82 -15.19 -8.61 0.98
C VAL A 82 -15.09 -7.45 1.95
N SER A 83 -15.19 -7.73 3.23
CA SER A 83 -14.91 -6.76 4.28
C SER A 83 -13.45 -6.89 4.71
N HIS A 84 -12.71 -5.80 4.62
CA HIS A 84 -11.34 -5.73 5.07
C HIS A 84 -11.29 -4.93 6.37
N PHE A 85 -11.14 -5.63 7.48
CA PHE A 85 -11.03 -5.02 8.80
C PHE A 85 -9.74 -4.19 8.89
N LYS A 86 -9.90 -2.91 9.13
CA LYS A 86 -8.83 -1.94 9.19
C LYS A 86 -9.07 -0.96 10.35
N PRO A 87 -8.76 -1.39 11.57
CA PRO A 87 -8.98 -0.55 12.74
C PRO A 87 -8.14 0.74 12.63
N PRO A 88 -8.61 1.84 13.23
CA PRO A 88 -7.86 3.08 13.31
C PRO A 88 -6.48 2.83 13.92
N LYS A 89 -5.44 3.36 13.27
CA LYS A 89 -4.07 3.23 13.75
C LYS A 89 -3.92 3.98 15.08
N GLN A 90 -3.34 3.32 16.06
CA GLN A 90 -3.13 3.86 17.39
C GLN A 90 -1.69 4.36 17.55
N LYS A 91 -1.46 5.23 18.53
CA LYS A 91 -0.12 5.74 18.86
C LYS A 91 0.88 4.60 19.11
N LYS A 92 0.48 3.55 19.83
CA LYS A 92 1.31 2.36 20.11
C LYS A 92 1.73 1.59 18.85
N ASP A 93 1.00 1.76 17.73
CA ASP A 93 1.30 1.06 16.47
C ASP A 93 2.43 1.72 15.68
N LEU A 94 2.84 2.95 16.06
CA LEU A 94 3.85 3.71 15.32
C LEU A 94 5.12 2.92 15.02
N PRO A 95 5.76 2.20 15.96
CA PRO A 95 6.97 1.43 15.64
C PRO A 95 6.75 0.36 14.56
N GLY A 96 5.59 -0.29 14.56
CA GLY A 96 5.18 -1.24 13.53
C GLY A 96 4.96 -0.56 12.17
N MET A 97 4.31 0.60 12.16
CA MET A 97 4.09 1.38 10.95
C MET A 97 5.41 1.83 10.32
N LEU A 98 6.38 2.28 11.12
CA LEU A 98 7.70 2.69 10.65
C LEU A 98 8.47 1.51 10.01
N ARG A 99 8.48 0.34 10.68
CA ARG A 99 9.09 -0.88 10.12
C ARG A 99 8.43 -1.30 8.81
N GLN A 100 7.10 -1.27 8.74
CA GLN A 100 6.35 -1.60 7.53
C GLN A 100 6.66 -0.61 6.39
N ALA A 101 6.80 0.67 6.69
CA ALA A 101 7.16 1.68 5.71
C ALA A 101 8.57 1.45 5.14
N ALA A 102 9.56 1.14 6.01
CA ALA A 102 10.91 0.81 5.56
C ALA A 102 10.93 -0.47 4.69
N SER A 103 10.21 -1.51 5.11
CA SER A 103 10.04 -2.75 4.35
C SER A 103 9.42 -2.49 2.97
N SER A 104 8.35 -1.69 2.92
CA SER A 104 7.72 -1.29 1.65
C SER A 104 8.66 -0.48 0.75
N GLY A 105 9.57 0.33 1.32
CA GLY A 105 10.59 1.06 0.56
C GLY A 105 11.57 0.13 -0.14
N ARG A 106 12.06 -0.91 0.57
CA ARG A 106 12.97 -1.91 -0.02
C ARG A 106 12.28 -2.73 -1.12
N SER A 107 11.07 -3.21 -0.87
CA SER A 107 10.26 -3.88 -1.91
C SER A 107 9.98 -3.00 -3.11
N ALA A 108 9.78 -1.69 -2.92
CA ALA A 108 9.58 -0.74 -4.02
C ALA A 108 10.81 -0.65 -4.94
N LEU A 109 12.02 -0.75 -4.38
CA LEU A 109 13.25 -0.80 -5.19
C LEU A 109 13.32 -2.07 -6.05
N VAL A 110 12.93 -3.23 -5.48
CA VAL A 110 12.84 -4.49 -6.25
C VAL A 110 11.85 -4.31 -7.41
N TYR A 111 10.68 -3.73 -7.13
CA TYR A 111 9.66 -3.48 -8.15
C TYR A 111 10.16 -2.58 -9.27
N ILE A 112 10.81 -1.44 -8.93
CA ILE A 112 11.37 -0.52 -9.94
C ILE A 112 12.51 -1.17 -10.73
N LYS A 113 13.40 -1.92 -10.07
CA LYS A 113 14.49 -2.65 -10.74
C LYS A 113 13.97 -3.62 -11.78
N LYS A 114 12.90 -4.36 -11.45
CA LYS A 114 12.24 -5.29 -12.39
C LYS A 114 11.43 -4.57 -13.47
N ARG A 115 10.99 -3.35 -13.18
CA ARG A 115 10.14 -2.53 -14.05
C ARG A 115 10.59 -1.07 -14.08
N PRO A 116 11.67 -0.73 -14.78
CA PRO A 116 12.19 0.63 -14.84
C PRO A 116 11.31 1.50 -15.76
N THR A 117 10.09 1.79 -15.33
CA THR A 117 9.12 2.61 -16.07
C THR A 117 8.65 3.79 -15.24
N ILE A 118 8.25 4.88 -15.91
CA ILE A 118 7.64 6.04 -15.24
C ILE A 118 6.44 5.61 -14.40
N ASN A 119 5.62 4.67 -14.91
CA ASN A 119 4.46 4.16 -14.18
C ASN A 119 4.85 3.44 -12.88
N ALA A 120 5.99 2.71 -12.85
CA ALA A 120 6.46 2.07 -11.63
C ALA A 120 6.94 3.10 -10.61
N HIS A 121 7.65 4.15 -11.04
CA HIS A 121 8.03 5.26 -10.17
C HIS A 121 6.80 6.01 -9.63
N MET A 122 5.80 6.25 -10.46
CA MET A 122 4.54 6.87 -10.02
C MET A 122 3.77 5.99 -9.04
N ALA A 123 3.69 4.68 -9.30
CA ALA A 123 2.99 3.74 -8.43
C ALA A 123 3.65 3.64 -7.04
N THR A 124 4.98 3.53 -6.99
CA THR A 124 5.74 3.46 -5.74
C THR A 124 5.84 4.80 -5.02
N GLY A 125 5.62 5.88 -5.77
CA GLY A 125 5.84 7.25 -5.29
C GLY A 125 7.32 7.62 -5.15
N ILE A 126 8.25 6.81 -5.67
CA ILE A 126 9.68 7.16 -5.76
C ILE A 126 9.85 8.08 -6.96
N THR A 127 9.53 9.35 -6.74
CA THR A 127 9.62 10.41 -7.73
C THR A 127 10.45 11.56 -7.17
N TRP A 128 11.14 12.30 -8.04
CA TRP A 128 12.00 13.38 -7.60
C TRP A 128 11.29 14.45 -6.75
N PRO A 129 10.03 14.87 -7.03
CA PRO A 129 9.38 15.87 -6.19
C PRO A 129 9.11 15.34 -4.77
N ARG A 130 8.71 14.06 -4.63
CA ARG A 130 8.49 13.46 -3.31
C ARG A 130 9.81 13.26 -2.55
N MET A 131 10.87 12.89 -3.25
CA MET A 131 12.21 12.77 -2.64
C MET A 131 12.73 14.13 -2.18
N ALA A 132 12.53 15.19 -2.97
CA ALA A 132 12.88 16.56 -2.61
C ALA A 132 12.08 17.04 -1.39
N LEU A 133 10.77 16.80 -1.37
CA LEU A 133 9.91 17.14 -0.24
C LEU A 133 10.35 16.39 1.03
N ASP A 134 10.67 15.10 0.90
CA ASP A 134 11.21 14.32 2.02
C ASP A 134 12.48 14.96 2.58
N GLN A 135 13.43 15.34 1.74
CA GLN A 135 14.67 16.01 2.17
C GLN A 135 14.40 17.36 2.84
N LEU A 136 13.49 18.16 2.30
CA LEU A 136 13.10 19.45 2.86
C LEU A 136 12.47 19.32 4.27
N LEU A 137 11.70 18.27 4.50
CA LEU A 137 11.02 18.05 5.78
C LEU A 137 11.90 17.35 6.84
N ARG A 138 13.01 16.72 6.46
CA ARG A 138 13.91 15.97 7.39
C ARG A 138 14.44 16.77 8.57
N PRO A 139 14.88 18.02 8.42
CA PRO A 139 15.34 18.81 9.56
C PRO A 139 14.28 18.96 10.66
N PHE A 140 12.99 18.82 10.30
CA PHE A 140 11.85 18.93 11.22
C PHE A 140 11.39 17.58 11.79
N ARG A 141 12.18 16.50 11.64
CA ARG A 141 11.81 15.17 12.13
C ARG A 141 11.42 15.16 13.60
N SER A 142 12.11 15.91 14.45
CA SER A 142 11.80 16.03 15.88
C SER A 142 10.43 16.66 16.13
N VAL A 143 10.02 17.64 15.30
CA VAL A 143 8.70 18.26 15.40
C VAL A 143 7.60 17.22 15.14
N PHE A 144 7.78 16.39 14.11
CA PHE A 144 6.80 15.34 13.79
C PHE A 144 6.81 14.22 14.84
N GLN A 145 7.99 13.86 15.40
CA GLN A 145 8.07 12.91 16.49
C GLN A 145 7.33 13.45 17.73
N ASN A 146 7.60 14.68 18.14
CA ASN A 146 6.92 15.33 19.26
C ASN A 146 5.40 15.44 19.01
N GLY A 147 4.98 15.65 17.74
CA GLY A 147 3.55 15.69 17.38
C GLY A 147 2.83 14.37 17.62
N VAL A 148 3.52 13.24 17.55
CA VAL A 148 2.97 11.93 17.93
C VAL A 148 3.14 11.69 19.43
N ASP A 149 4.29 11.99 20.00
CA ASP A 149 4.61 11.69 21.40
C ASP A 149 3.70 12.46 22.36
N ASN A 150 3.34 13.70 22.02
CA ASN A 150 2.42 14.54 22.80
C ASN A 150 0.94 14.23 22.55
N ALA A 151 0.61 13.34 21.59
CA ALA A 151 -0.77 12.93 21.39
C ALA A 151 -1.24 12.03 22.54
N PRO A 152 -2.53 12.07 22.89
CA PRO A 152 -3.09 11.13 23.87
C PRO A 152 -2.94 9.70 23.41
N ASP A 153 -2.93 8.76 24.35
CA ASP A 153 -2.98 7.34 24.03
C ASP A 153 -4.31 7.00 23.34
N GLY A 154 -4.21 6.22 22.27
CA GLY A 154 -5.38 5.84 21.49
C GLY A 154 -5.20 6.04 19.99
N PRO A 155 -6.31 6.25 19.25
CA PRO A 155 -6.28 6.45 17.81
C PRO A 155 -5.50 7.69 17.39
N LEU A 156 -4.65 7.55 16.38
CA LEU A 156 -3.97 8.68 15.75
C LEU A 156 -4.96 9.48 14.91
N THR A 157 -5.23 10.72 15.32
CA THR A 157 -6.14 11.62 14.62
C THR A 157 -5.50 13.00 14.37
N GLY A 158 -6.10 13.80 13.51
CA GLY A 158 -5.69 15.19 13.27
C GLY A 158 -4.18 15.32 12.98
N TRP A 159 -3.52 16.21 13.73
CA TRP A 159 -2.09 16.50 13.57
C TRP A 159 -1.20 15.28 13.82
N ALA A 160 -1.47 14.49 14.86
CA ALA A 160 -0.68 13.30 15.20
C ALA A 160 -0.71 12.25 14.08
N PHE A 161 -1.86 12.09 13.41
CA PHE A 161 -1.96 11.20 12.24
C PHE A 161 -1.05 11.66 11.09
N TRP A 162 -1.04 12.95 10.77
CA TRP A 162 -0.16 13.48 9.73
C TRP A 162 1.31 13.38 10.09
N CYS A 163 1.67 13.64 11.36
CA CYS A 163 3.03 13.44 11.88
C CYS A 163 3.49 11.98 11.68
N ALA A 164 2.68 11.01 12.09
CA ALA A 164 2.99 9.59 11.91
C ALA A 164 3.16 9.22 10.42
N ARG A 165 2.34 9.78 9.53
CA ARG A 165 2.46 9.59 8.08
C ARG A 165 3.76 10.14 7.51
N ILE A 166 4.19 11.32 7.97
CA ILE A 166 5.46 11.94 7.55
C ILE A 166 6.65 11.12 8.07
N LEU A 167 6.60 10.65 9.31
CA LEU A 167 7.62 9.76 9.86
C LEU A 167 7.72 8.44 9.06
N CYS A 168 6.59 7.85 8.69
CA CYS A 168 6.56 6.67 7.81
C CYS A 168 7.18 6.99 6.43
N SER A 169 6.94 8.19 5.89
CA SER A 169 7.58 8.62 4.63
C SER A 169 9.09 8.71 4.76
N PHE A 170 9.60 9.22 5.89
CA PHE A 170 11.06 9.25 6.14
C PHE A 170 11.65 7.85 6.16
N GLU A 171 11.05 6.90 6.87
CA GLU A 171 11.53 5.51 6.91
C GLU A 171 11.49 4.83 5.53
N PHE A 172 10.43 5.07 4.76
CA PHE A 172 10.32 4.59 3.39
C PHE A 172 11.49 5.10 2.53
N PHE A 173 11.72 6.42 2.53
CA PHE A 173 12.80 7.00 1.72
C PHE A 173 14.20 6.74 2.28
N ASP A 174 14.35 6.49 3.57
CA ASP A 174 15.62 6.01 4.14
C ASP A 174 15.97 4.61 3.61
N ALA A 175 14.97 3.75 3.50
CA ALA A 175 15.13 2.42 2.92
C ALA A 175 15.45 2.47 1.42
N VAL A 176 14.88 3.44 0.70
CA VAL A 176 15.11 3.65 -0.74
C VAL A 176 16.53 4.16 -1.03
N ARG A 177 17.16 4.87 -0.09
CA ARG A 177 18.52 5.45 -0.29
C ARG A 177 19.67 4.53 0.11
N LYS A 178 19.38 3.46 0.85
CA LYS A 178 20.36 2.42 1.26
C LYS A 178 20.55 1.39 0.15
#